data_92b4c891f3507e9812ea2174ee851d73
#
_entry.id   92b4c891f3507e9812ea2174ee851d73
#
_cell.length_a   1.000
_cell.length_b   1.000
_cell.length_c   1.000
_cell.angle_alpha   90.00
_cell.angle_beta   90.00
_cell.angle_gamma   90.00
#
_symmetry.space_group_name_H-M   'P 1'
#
loop_
_entity.id
_entity.type
_entity.pdbx_description
1 polymer ?
#
loop_
_entity_poly.entity_id
_entity_poly.type
_entity_poly.pdbx_seq_one_letter_code
_entity_poly.pdbx_strand_id
1 'polypeptide(L)'
;IFAGTSLSASAYEQLCTRLEGTDFCLLLTAQDAVSIECGVASRAVRWLLDRRYGPEARQHIFVCAPQGSLLHTMAKEESYTFLPQPAQLGCADSALSPAALLPMAAAGIEPLALLEGAEQAYHDYDLRAFENPAWMYAGARHALELRARRTEFLGVFEPALLPFARWLAGNTARRSCRGGYGVLPVPAEL
;
A
#
# COMPACT_ATOMS: atom_id res chain seq x y z
N ILE A 1 3.54 -11.90 1.27
CA ILE A 1 2.47 -12.25 0.33
C ILE A 1 1.34 -11.25 0.48
N PHE A 2 0.83 -10.70 -0.61
CA PHE A 2 -0.36 -9.84 -0.62
C PHE A 2 -1.58 -10.66 -1.06
N ALA A 3 -2.69 -10.50 -0.34
CA ALA A 3 -3.96 -11.16 -0.59
C ALA A 3 -5.12 -10.15 -0.49
N GLY A 4 -6.31 -10.53 -0.94
CA GLY A 4 -7.48 -9.65 -0.86
C GLY A 4 -7.66 -8.72 -2.06
N THR A 5 -7.06 -9.04 -3.20
CA THR A 5 -7.20 -8.29 -4.46
C THR A 5 -7.98 -9.06 -5.53
N SER A 6 -8.43 -10.27 -5.23
CA SER A 6 -9.11 -11.17 -6.18
C SER A 6 -10.13 -12.03 -5.47
N LEU A 7 -11.15 -12.47 -6.19
CA LEU A 7 -12.12 -13.51 -5.77
C LEU A 7 -11.85 -14.87 -6.45
N SER A 8 -10.68 -15.02 -7.08
CA SER A 8 -10.32 -16.27 -7.78
C SER A 8 -10.09 -17.42 -6.79
N ALA A 9 -10.88 -18.47 -6.90
CA ALA A 9 -10.74 -19.67 -6.06
C ALA A 9 -9.35 -20.31 -6.20
N SER A 10 -8.81 -20.38 -7.42
CA SER A 10 -7.46 -20.92 -7.68
C SER A 10 -6.36 -20.10 -7.02
N ALA A 11 -6.50 -18.77 -6.96
CA ALA A 11 -5.54 -17.91 -6.26
C ALA A 11 -5.55 -18.17 -4.74
N TYR A 12 -6.71 -18.40 -4.15
CA TYR A 12 -6.83 -18.77 -2.74
C TYR A 12 -6.29 -20.17 -2.45
N GLU A 13 -6.55 -21.14 -3.31
CA GLU A 13 -5.99 -22.48 -3.18
C GLU A 13 -4.47 -22.45 -3.21
N GLN A 14 -3.87 -21.72 -4.16
CA GLN A 14 -2.41 -21.51 -4.22
C GLN A 14 -1.89 -20.80 -2.97
N LEU A 15 -2.59 -19.77 -2.47
CA LEU A 15 -2.23 -19.08 -1.24
C LEU A 15 -2.22 -20.05 -0.05
N CYS A 16 -3.28 -20.83 0.12
CA CYS A 16 -3.40 -21.81 1.19
C CYS A 16 -2.27 -22.86 1.12
N THR A 17 -2.02 -23.40 -0.07
CA THR A 17 -0.93 -24.37 -0.29
C THR A 17 0.45 -23.79 0.06
N ARG A 18 0.69 -22.51 -0.27
CA ARG A 18 1.97 -21.84 0.06
C ARG A 18 2.14 -21.54 1.55
N LEU A 19 1.05 -21.35 2.28
CA LEU A 19 1.07 -21.09 3.71
C LEU A 19 1.08 -22.39 4.54
N GLU A 20 0.66 -23.51 3.95
CA GLU A 20 0.62 -24.80 4.63
C GLU A 20 2.03 -25.22 5.06
N GLY A 21 2.16 -25.60 6.33
CA GLY A 21 3.46 -25.99 6.91
C GLY A 21 4.42 -24.84 7.25
N THR A 22 4.10 -23.61 6.89
CA THR A 22 4.95 -22.42 7.19
C THR A 22 4.47 -21.67 8.44
N ASP A 23 5.37 -20.94 9.09
CA ASP A 23 4.99 -19.95 10.10
C ASP A 23 4.66 -18.62 9.42
N PHE A 24 3.50 -18.06 9.78
CA PHE A 24 3.07 -16.80 9.18
C PHE A 24 2.19 -16.01 10.13
N CYS A 25 2.12 -14.71 9.87
CA CYS A 25 1.20 -13.78 10.50
C CYS A 25 0.27 -13.17 9.45
N LEU A 26 -0.88 -12.69 9.89
CA LEU A 26 -1.85 -11.97 9.08
C LEU A 26 -1.85 -10.50 9.46
N LEU A 27 -1.62 -9.60 8.52
CA LEU A 27 -1.88 -8.18 8.67
C LEU A 27 -3.16 -7.81 7.90
N LEU A 28 -4.18 -7.40 8.62
CA LEU A 28 -5.40 -6.82 8.07
C LEU A 28 -5.27 -5.32 8.03
N THR A 29 -5.45 -4.73 6.86
CA THR A 29 -5.41 -3.28 6.72
C THR A 29 -6.60 -2.79 5.91
N ALA A 30 -7.25 -1.74 6.40
CA ALA A 30 -8.27 -1.00 5.66
C ALA A 30 -8.31 0.44 6.14
N GLN A 31 -8.60 1.36 5.21
CA GLN A 31 -8.73 2.79 5.52
C GLN A 31 -10.17 3.12 5.92
N ASP A 32 -11.14 2.74 5.11
CA ASP A 32 -12.56 3.07 5.33
C ASP A 32 -13.40 1.81 5.52
N ALA A 33 -13.56 1.04 4.46
CA ALA A 33 -14.35 -0.19 4.46
C ALA A 33 -13.51 -1.37 3.97
N VAL A 34 -13.80 -2.53 4.53
CA VAL A 34 -13.20 -3.80 4.06
C VAL A 34 -13.90 -4.22 2.77
N SER A 35 -13.14 -4.37 1.70
CA SER A 35 -13.68 -4.91 0.45
C SER A 35 -14.10 -6.37 0.61
N ILE A 36 -15.00 -6.85 -0.26
CA ILE A 36 -15.45 -8.25 -0.26
C ILE A 36 -14.24 -9.18 -0.42
N GLU A 37 -13.31 -8.83 -1.31
CA GLU A 37 -12.10 -9.60 -1.56
C GLU A 37 -11.23 -9.73 -0.32
N CYS A 38 -11.00 -8.61 0.39
CA CYS A 38 -10.28 -8.62 1.66
C CYS A 38 -11.01 -9.43 2.73
N GLY A 39 -12.35 -9.33 2.79
CA GLY A 39 -13.18 -10.10 3.71
C GLY A 39 -13.08 -11.62 3.48
N VAL A 40 -13.12 -12.06 2.23
CA VAL A 40 -12.96 -13.49 1.86
C VAL A 40 -11.54 -13.96 2.16
N ALA A 41 -10.52 -13.21 1.74
CA ALA A 41 -9.12 -13.54 1.98
C ALA A 41 -8.81 -13.67 3.48
N SER A 42 -9.24 -12.69 4.27
CA SER A 42 -9.00 -12.68 5.71
C SER A 42 -9.63 -13.90 6.40
N ARG A 43 -10.84 -14.28 5.99
CA ARG A 43 -11.51 -15.46 6.53
C ARG A 43 -10.75 -16.74 6.21
N ALA A 44 -10.28 -16.90 4.97
CA ALA A 44 -9.52 -18.06 4.56
C ALA A 44 -8.19 -18.18 5.33
N VAL A 45 -7.46 -17.07 5.47
CA VAL A 45 -6.16 -17.06 6.17
C VAL A 45 -6.34 -17.24 7.69
N ARG A 46 -7.38 -16.64 8.29
CA ARG A 46 -7.72 -16.87 9.70
C ARG A 46 -8.00 -18.33 9.99
N TRP A 47 -8.78 -18.98 9.12
CA TRP A 47 -9.05 -20.42 9.26
C TRP A 47 -7.75 -21.26 9.24
N LEU A 48 -6.76 -20.91 8.42
CA LEU A 48 -5.46 -21.58 8.44
C LEU A 48 -4.70 -21.31 9.75
N LEU A 49 -4.72 -20.07 10.27
CA LEU A 49 -4.12 -19.74 11.55
C LEU A 49 -4.76 -20.51 12.71
N ASP A 50 -6.09 -20.58 12.73
CA ASP A 50 -6.83 -21.33 13.76
C ASP A 50 -6.49 -22.83 13.73
N ARG A 51 -6.35 -23.42 12.54
CA ARG A 51 -5.92 -24.81 12.39
C ARG A 51 -4.49 -25.05 12.85
N ARG A 52 -3.60 -24.08 12.66
CA ARG A 52 -2.18 -24.25 12.97
C ARG A 52 -1.87 -23.94 14.43
N TYR A 53 -2.37 -22.83 14.96
CA TYR A 53 -2.01 -22.30 16.27
C TYR A 53 -3.11 -22.44 17.32
N GLY A 54 -4.30 -22.88 16.93
CA GLY A 54 -5.44 -23.03 17.85
C GLY A 54 -5.73 -21.74 18.62
N PRO A 55 -5.80 -21.80 19.96
CA PRO A 55 -6.09 -20.61 20.79
C PRO A 55 -5.06 -19.48 20.68
N GLU A 56 -3.84 -19.77 20.22
CA GLU A 56 -2.77 -18.77 20.04
C GLU A 56 -2.85 -18.04 18.71
N ALA A 57 -3.72 -18.48 17.79
CA ALA A 57 -3.87 -17.88 16.44
C ALA A 57 -4.07 -16.35 16.47
N ARG A 58 -4.75 -15.84 17.51
CA ARG A 58 -4.98 -14.39 17.69
C ARG A 58 -3.69 -13.56 17.86
N GLN A 59 -2.61 -14.17 18.36
CA GLN A 59 -1.31 -13.51 18.53
C GLN A 59 -0.58 -13.31 17.20
N HIS A 60 -1.00 -14.03 16.15
CA HIS A 60 -0.48 -13.95 14.79
C HIS A 60 -1.31 -13.01 13.89
N ILE A 61 -2.30 -12.30 14.46
CA ILE A 61 -3.17 -11.38 13.71
C ILE A 61 -2.93 -9.95 14.16
N PHE A 62 -2.53 -9.14 13.19
CA PHE A 62 -2.29 -7.71 13.34
C PHE A 62 -3.36 -6.96 12.55
N VAL A 63 -3.88 -5.89 13.10
CA VAL A 63 -4.90 -5.05 12.46
C VAL A 63 -4.38 -3.62 12.38
N CYS A 64 -4.33 -3.06 11.19
CA CYS A 64 -3.95 -1.68 10.98
C CYS A 64 -5.11 -0.91 10.33
N ALA A 65 -5.72 -0.02 11.11
CA ALA A 65 -6.91 0.72 10.69
C ALA A 65 -7.10 2.00 11.52
N PRO A 66 -7.96 2.94 11.09
CA PRO A 66 -8.33 4.10 11.89
C PRO A 66 -9.01 3.69 13.19
N GLN A 67 -8.76 4.47 14.25
CA GLN A 67 -9.49 4.31 15.50
C GLN A 67 -10.99 4.54 15.30
N GLY A 68 -11.82 3.71 15.94
CA GLY A 68 -13.27 3.76 15.79
C GLY A 68 -13.82 3.07 14.54
N SER A 69 -12.96 2.54 13.67
CA SER A 69 -13.37 1.76 12.50
C SER A 69 -13.93 0.37 12.87
N LEU A 70 -14.59 -0.27 11.93
CA LEU A 70 -15.08 -1.65 12.10
C LEU A 70 -13.94 -2.63 12.44
N LEU A 71 -12.79 -2.49 11.77
CA LEU A 71 -11.61 -3.32 12.06
C LEU A 71 -11.04 -3.06 13.46
N HIS A 72 -11.08 -1.81 13.96
CA HIS A 72 -10.68 -1.53 15.33
C HIS A 72 -11.60 -2.22 16.35
N THR A 73 -12.91 -2.18 16.13
CA THR A 73 -13.89 -2.86 17.00
C THR A 73 -13.64 -4.36 16.99
N MET A 74 -13.50 -4.95 15.80
CA MET A 74 -13.18 -6.38 15.66
C MET A 74 -11.86 -6.76 16.35
N ALA A 75 -10.82 -5.95 16.19
CA ALA A 75 -9.52 -6.21 16.84
C ALA A 75 -9.63 -6.24 18.36
N LYS A 76 -10.48 -5.38 18.92
CA LYS A 76 -10.75 -5.30 20.36
C LYS A 76 -11.53 -6.51 20.87
N GLU A 77 -12.58 -6.90 20.16
CA GLU A 77 -13.43 -8.03 20.50
C GLU A 77 -12.67 -9.37 20.42
N GLU A 78 -11.85 -9.54 19.41
CA GLU A 78 -11.09 -10.76 19.15
C GLU A 78 -9.69 -10.76 19.80
N SER A 79 -9.31 -9.68 20.50
CA SER A 79 -8.00 -9.52 21.12
C SER A 79 -6.82 -9.61 20.15
N TYR A 80 -6.98 -9.04 18.94
CA TYR A 80 -5.89 -8.91 17.98
C TYR A 80 -4.96 -7.75 18.31
N THR A 81 -3.71 -7.81 17.84
CA THR A 81 -2.77 -6.70 17.96
C THR A 81 -3.21 -5.56 17.05
N PHE A 82 -3.57 -4.42 17.63
CA PHE A 82 -4.04 -3.25 16.89
C PHE A 82 -2.97 -2.19 16.74
N LEU A 83 -2.78 -1.72 15.52
CA LEU A 83 -1.88 -0.62 15.13
C LEU A 83 -2.73 0.53 14.59
N PRO A 84 -2.79 1.67 15.28
CA PRO A 84 -3.61 2.79 14.83
C PRO A 84 -3.05 3.41 13.54
N GLN A 85 -3.94 3.73 12.62
CA GLN A 85 -3.63 4.44 11.37
C GLN A 85 -4.41 5.75 11.33
N PRO A 86 -3.82 6.86 10.83
CA PRO A 86 -4.54 8.12 10.69
C PRO A 86 -5.77 7.97 9.77
N ALA A 87 -6.93 8.47 10.23
CA ALA A 87 -8.19 8.34 9.49
C ALA A 87 -8.22 9.09 8.14
N GLN A 88 -7.37 10.09 7.99
CA GLN A 88 -7.33 10.92 6.78
C GLN A 88 -6.26 10.49 5.77
N LEU A 89 -5.57 9.38 6.05
CA LEU A 89 -4.51 8.90 5.19
C LEU A 89 -5.12 8.19 3.98
N GLY A 90 -5.02 8.77 2.79
CA GLY A 90 -5.41 8.09 1.55
C GLY A 90 -4.53 6.85 1.29
N CYS A 91 -5.04 5.86 0.55
CA CYS A 91 -4.24 4.69 0.15
C CYS A 91 -2.90 5.07 -0.50
N ALA A 92 -2.86 6.21 -1.19
CA ALA A 92 -1.66 6.74 -1.83
C ALA A 92 -0.59 7.21 -0.82
N ASP A 93 -1.02 7.65 0.37
CA ASP A 93 -0.18 8.26 1.39
C ASP A 93 0.25 7.26 2.47
N SER A 94 -0.21 6.02 2.36
CA SER A 94 0.02 4.98 3.38
C SER A 94 1.43 4.35 3.34
N ALA A 95 2.30 4.75 2.40
CA ALA A 95 3.63 4.16 2.26
C ALA A 95 4.52 4.28 3.52
N LEU A 96 4.32 5.34 4.31
CA LEU A 96 5.02 5.57 5.58
C LEU A 96 4.11 5.32 6.80
N SER A 97 3.00 4.62 6.63
CA SER A 97 2.11 4.23 7.72
C SER A 97 2.46 2.86 8.28
N PRO A 98 1.95 2.52 9.47
CA PRO A 98 2.13 1.19 10.04
C PRO A 98 1.70 0.05 9.12
N ALA A 99 0.70 0.28 8.25
CA ALA A 99 0.23 -0.70 7.28
C ALA A 99 1.29 -1.10 6.24
N ALA A 100 2.21 -0.20 5.91
CA ALA A 100 3.31 -0.48 4.99
C ALA A 100 4.63 -0.78 5.73
N LEU A 101 4.91 -0.05 6.82
CA LEU A 101 6.17 -0.20 7.55
C LEU A 101 6.28 -1.56 8.25
N LEU A 102 5.18 -2.12 8.78
CA LEU A 102 5.23 -3.42 9.44
C LEU A 102 5.65 -4.56 8.49
N PRO A 103 5.04 -4.74 7.31
CA PRO A 103 5.49 -5.78 6.39
C PRO A 103 6.89 -5.51 5.82
N MET A 104 7.32 -4.25 5.68
CA MET A 104 8.70 -3.90 5.30
C MET A 104 9.69 -4.32 6.38
N ALA A 105 9.40 -4.02 7.65
CA ALA A 105 10.22 -4.46 8.77
C ALA A 105 10.30 -5.98 8.86
N ALA A 106 9.19 -6.68 8.67
CA ALA A 106 9.15 -8.15 8.61
C ALA A 106 9.98 -8.72 7.44
N ALA A 107 10.15 -7.96 6.37
CA ALA A 107 11.00 -8.30 5.23
C ALA A 107 12.48 -7.92 5.45
N GLY A 108 12.85 -7.36 6.61
CA GLY A 108 14.22 -6.96 6.93
C GLY A 108 14.61 -5.56 6.47
N ILE A 109 13.65 -4.75 6.02
CA ILE A 109 13.87 -3.34 5.68
C ILE A 109 13.82 -2.53 6.96
N GLU A 110 14.81 -1.65 7.18
CA GLU A 110 14.87 -0.78 8.36
C GLU A 110 13.86 0.39 8.24
N PRO A 111 12.77 0.41 9.06
CA PRO A 111 11.75 1.45 8.93
C PRO A 111 12.25 2.85 9.29
N LEU A 112 13.20 2.97 10.22
CA LEU A 112 13.74 4.28 10.62
C LEU A 112 14.50 4.92 9.49
N ALA A 113 15.31 4.17 8.74
CA ALA A 113 16.02 4.69 7.57
C ALA A 113 15.06 5.20 6.48
N LEU A 114 13.90 4.55 6.32
CA LEU A 114 12.86 5.05 5.40
C LEU A 114 12.25 6.37 5.89
N LEU A 115 12.00 6.50 7.18
CA LEU A 115 11.44 7.72 7.78
C LEU A 115 12.45 8.87 7.73
N GLU A 116 13.72 8.62 8.04
CA GLU A 116 14.81 9.60 7.91
C GLU A 116 14.96 10.10 6.47
N GLY A 117 14.91 9.19 5.48
CA GLY A 117 14.93 9.57 4.07
C GLY A 117 13.71 10.40 3.65
N ALA A 118 12.54 10.12 4.21
CA ALA A 118 11.33 10.89 3.96
C ALA A 118 11.40 12.30 4.59
N GLU A 119 11.96 12.42 5.80
CA GLU A 119 12.18 13.69 6.48
C GLU A 119 13.18 14.56 5.70
N GLN A 120 14.29 13.97 5.27
CA GLN A 120 15.26 14.67 4.42
C GLN A 120 14.63 15.17 3.12
N ALA A 121 13.86 14.31 2.44
CA ALA A 121 13.16 14.68 1.21
C ALA A 121 12.13 15.80 1.44
N TYR A 122 11.47 15.81 2.60
CA TYR A 122 10.56 16.90 2.97
C TYR A 122 11.29 18.23 3.02
N HIS A 123 12.45 18.30 3.68
CA HIS A 123 13.27 19.51 3.75
C HIS A 123 13.81 19.93 2.39
N ASP A 124 14.29 18.98 1.59
CA ASP A 124 14.89 19.25 0.28
C ASP A 124 13.86 19.76 -0.75
N TYR A 125 12.59 19.31 -0.63
CA TYR A 125 11.55 19.57 -1.63
C TYR A 125 10.44 20.53 -1.16
N ASP A 126 10.56 21.14 0.01
CA ASP A 126 9.59 22.15 0.50
C ASP A 126 9.75 23.52 -0.20
N LEU A 127 10.88 23.77 -0.87
CA LEU A 127 11.15 25.01 -1.55
C LEU A 127 10.35 25.14 -2.86
N ARG A 128 9.65 26.26 -3.02
CA ARG A 128 8.97 26.61 -4.28
C ARG A 128 9.92 27.38 -5.20
N ALA A 129 10.92 26.72 -5.71
CA ALA A 129 11.98 27.29 -6.52
C ALA A 129 12.36 26.39 -7.68
N PHE A 130 13.05 26.96 -8.69
CA PHE A 130 13.50 26.21 -9.86
C PHE A 130 14.58 25.15 -9.52
N GLU A 131 15.24 25.31 -8.40
CA GLU A 131 16.21 24.35 -7.87
C GLU A 131 15.53 23.08 -7.34
N ASN A 132 14.22 23.14 -7.07
CA ASN A 132 13.46 21.99 -6.61
C ASN A 132 13.03 21.10 -7.79
N PRO A 133 13.60 19.89 -7.93
CA PRO A 133 13.31 19.01 -9.06
C PRO A 133 11.86 18.52 -9.09
N ALA A 134 11.19 18.39 -7.93
CA ALA A 134 9.78 18.02 -7.86
C ALA A 134 8.89 19.12 -8.43
N TRP A 135 9.23 20.38 -8.16
CA TRP A 135 8.54 21.54 -8.70
C TRP A 135 8.76 21.71 -10.20
N MET A 136 10.00 21.50 -10.64
CA MET A 136 10.37 21.48 -12.06
C MET A 136 9.60 20.41 -12.83
N TYR A 137 9.53 19.20 -12.28
CA TYR A 137 8.77 18.10 -12.87
C TYR A 137 7.28 18.42 -12.96
N ALA A 138 6.68 18.96 -11.91
CA ALA A 138 5.28 19.38 -11.94
C ALA A 138 5.01 20.47 -12.97
N GLY A 139 5.90 21.46 -13.07
CA GLY A 139 5.84 22.54 -14.07
C GLY A 139 5.96 22.01 -15.50
N ALA A 140 6.89 21.11 -15.75
CA ALA A 140 7.06 20.47 -17.06
C ALA A 140 5.80 19.68 -17.46
N ARG A 141 5.21 18.90 -16.55
CA ARG A 141 3.96 18.19 -16.81
C ARG A 141 2.82 19.13 -17.16
N HIS A 142 2.68 20.23 -16.41
CA HIS A 142 1.65 21.24 -16.70
C HIS A 142 1.86 21.91 -18.06
N ALA A 143 3.09 22.28 -18.39
CA ALA A 143 3.41 22.88 -19.69
C ALA A 143 3.13 21.94 -20.87
N LEU A 144 3.37 20.64 -20.70
CA LEU A 144 3.04 19.62 -21.71
C LEU A 144 1.54 19.39 -21.81
N GLU A 145 0.80 19.41 -20.71
CA GLU A 145 -0.66 19.32 -20.70
C GLU A 145 -1.29 20.48 -21.49
N LEU A 146 -0.81 21.72 -21.32
CA LEU A 146 -1.26 22.89 -22.10
C LEU A 146 -1.04 22.73 -23.60
N ARG A 147 -0.08 21.87 -23.99
CA ARG A 147 0.20 21.49 -25.39
C ARG A 147 -0.53 20.22 -25.82
N ALA A 148 -1.57 19.81 -25.08
CA ALA A 148 -2.35 18.61 -25.31
C ALA A 148 -1.54 17.28 -25.25
N ARG A 149 -0.38 17.28 -24.58
CA ARG A 149 0.39 16.08 -24.28
C ARG A 149 -0.10 15.52 -22.95
N ARG A 150 -1.03 14.55 -23.04
CA ARG A 150 -1.77 14.05 -21.86
C ARG A 150 -1.36 12.65 -21.40
N THR A 151 -0.35 12.09 -22.00
CA THR A 151 0.18 10.77 -21.61
C THR A 151 1.68 10.88 -21.36
N GLU A 152 2.13 10.32 -20.27
CA GLU A 152 3.52 10.22 -19.87
C GLU A 152 3.89 8.75 -19.75
N PHE A 153 4.95 8.32 -20.43
CA PHE A 153 5.47 6.97 -20.25
C PHE A 153 6.56 6.94 -19.19
N LEU A 154 6.36 6.11 -18.18
CA LEU A 154 7.35 5.81 -17.15
C LEU A 154 8.10 4.54 -17.58
N GLY A 155 9.16 4.71 -18.36
CA GLY A 155 9.98 3.61 -18.85
C GLY A 155 10.82 2.99 -17.72
N VAL A 156 10.73 1.68 -17.55
CA VAL A 156 11.43 0.91 -16.53
C VAL A 156 12.33 -0.10 -17.20
N PHE A 157 13.64 0.05 -17.04
CA PHE A 157 14.65 -0.86 -17.57
C PHE A 157 14.94 -2.03 -16.64
N GLU A 158 14.74 -1.85 -15.32
CA GLU A 158 14.88 -2.90 -14.32
C GLU A 158 13.51 -3.42 -13.91
N PRO A 159 13.11 -4.66 -14.27
CA PRO A 159 11.78 -5.21 -13.99
C PRO A 159 11.38 -5.14 -12.51
N ALA A 160 12.35 -5.23 -11.59
CA ALA A 160 12.12 -5.12 -10.15
C ALA A 160 11.54 -3.75 -9.73
N LEU A 161 11.73 -2.69 -10.52
CA LEU A 161 11.18 -1.36 -10.28
C LEU A 161 9.77 -1.17 -10.86
N LEU A 162 9.25 -2.10 -11.62
CA LEU A 162 7.90 -1.99 -12.22
C LEU A 162 6.79 -1.83 -11.18
N PRO A 163 6.78 -2.53 -10.03
CA PRO A 163 5.80 -2.28 -8.96
C PRO A 163 5.85 -0.85 -8.43
N PHE A 164 7.05 -0.27 -8.28
CA PHE A 164 7.23 1.13 -7.87
C PHE A 164 6.67 2.10 -8.92
N ALA A 165 6.97 1.89 -10.19
CA ALA A 165 6.44 2.71 -11.28
C ALA A 165 4.90 2.65 -11.35
N ARG A 166 4.30 1.49 -11.13
CA ARG A 166 2.84 1.30 -11.04
C ARG A 166 2.24 2.04 -9.85
N TRP A 167 2.88 1.98 -8.69
CA TRP A 167 2.47 2.72 -7.50
C TRP A 167 2.54 4.24 -7.74
N LEU A 168 3.66 4.74 -8.28
CA LEU A 168 3.84 6.16 -8.62
C LEU A 168 2.79 6.62 -9.62
N ALA A 169 2.57 5.86 -10.69
CA ALA A 169 1.56 6.15 -11.71
C ALA A 169 0.15 6.23 -11.11
N GLY A 170 -0.23 5.26 -10.30
CA GLY A 170 -1.54 5.22 -9.64
C GLY A 170 -1.76 6.42 -8.71
N ASN A 171 -0.75 6.80 -7.93
CA ASN A 171 -0.80 7.95 -7.02
C ASN A 171 -0.89 9.27 -7.78
N THR A 172 -0.08 9.43 -8.82
CA THR A 172 -0.07 10.63 -9.66
C THR A 172 -1.40 10.78 -10.39
N ALA A 173 -1.93 9.70 -10.98
CA ALA A 173 -3.20 9.73 -11.68
C ALA A 173 -4.37 10.14 -10.76
N ARG A 174 -4.46 9.59 -9.56
CA ARG A 174 -5.52 9.94 -8.59
C ARG A 174 -5.47 11.40 -8.15
N ARG A 175 -4.29 12.00 -8.08
CA ARG A 175 -4.11 13.39 -7.61
C ARG A 175 -4.25 14.41 -8.73
N SER A 176 -3.71 14.12 -9.91
CA SER A 176 -3.60 15.09 -11.01
C SER A 176 -4.58 14.87 -12.16
N CYS A 177 -5.14 13.67 -12.33
CA CYS A 177 -6.08 13.38 -13.42
C CYS A 177 -7.53 13.47 -12.94
N ARG A 178 -8.09 14.69 -12.89
CA ARG A 178 -9.46 14.93 -12.46
C ARG A 178 -10.20 15.82 -13.46
N GLY A 179 -11.49 15.54 -13.69
CA GLY A 179 -12.35 16.38 -14.52
C GLY A 179 -11.89 16.50 -15.99
N GLY A 180 -11.16 15.50 -16.51
CA GLY A 180 -10.63 15.54 -17.88
C GLY A 180 -9.31 16.30 -18.04
N TYR A 181 -8.72 16.75 -16.94
CA TYR A 181 -7.41 17.42 -16.88
C TYR A 181 -6.32 16.47 -16.37
N GLY A 182 -5.07 16.88 -16.57
CA GLY A 182 -3.88 16.19 -16.09
C GLY A 182 -3.20 15.32 -17.16
N VAL A 183 -1.99 14.86 -16.80
CA VAL A 183 -1.18 13.97 -17.63
C VAL A 183 -1.25 12.57 -17.01
N LEU A 184 -1.75 11.60 -17.78
CA LEU A 184 -1.90 10.21 -17.34
C LEU A 184 -0.55 9.50 -17.39
N PRO A 185 0.02 9.07 -16.28
CA PRO A 185 1.24 8.28 -16.28
C PRO A 185 0.94 6.81 -16.58
N VAL A 186 1.71 6.25 -17.51
CA VAL A 186 1.61 4.85 -17.96
C VAL A 186 2.97 4.17 -17.72
N PRO A 187 3.08 3.24 -16.78
CA PRO A 187 4.30 2.49 -16.58
C PRO A 187 4.48 1.47 -17.69
N ALA A 188 5.67 1.39 -18.25
CA ALA A 188 6.05 0.46 -19.29
C ALA A 188 7.43 -0.16 -18.97
N GLU A 189 7.51 -1.48 -19.10
CA GLU A 189 8.77 -2.21 -19.08
C GLU A 189 9.42 -2.07 -20.48
N LEU A 190 10.69 -1.72 -20.52
CA LEU A 190 11.46 -1.46 -21.75
C LEU A 190 12.57 -2.51 -21.92
#